data_53f57e2b67d9496004604a4597787278
#
_entry.id   53f57e2b67d9496004604a4597787278
#
_cell.length_a   1.000
_cell.length_b   1.000
_cell.length_c   1.000
_cell.angle_alpha   90.00
_cell.angle_beta   90.00
_cell.angle_gamma   90.00
#
_symmetry.space_group_name_H-M   'P 1'
#
loop_
_entity.id
_entity.type
_entity.pdbx_description
1 polymer ?
#
loop_
_entity_poly.entity_id
_entity_poly.type
_entity_poly.pdbx_seq_one_letter_code
_entity_poly.pdbx_strand_id
1 'polypeptide(L)'
;SSTSRGLGDVYKRQALLHDVGKTKELSSFPLNDYTDEGQLLGHIIIGAQMIHDLAKEIPDFPEMLENQLVHCILAHHGELEYGSPKKPALAEAVALNLADNTDARMETLTEIFAADKGKKEWLGYNRLFESNLRRTGDV
;
A
#
# COMPACT_ATOMS: atom_id res chain seq x y z
N SER A 1 -2.41 -28.03 6.98
CA SER A 1 -2.97 -27.39 5.83
C SER A 1 -4.13 -26.40 6.05
N SER A 2 -4.79 -26.38 7.24
CA SER A 2 -5.80 -25.34 7.56
C SER A 2 -5.18 -23.98 7.81
N THR A 3 -3.94 -23.91 8.29
CA THR A 3 -3.19 -22.66 8.54
C THR A 3 -2.87 -21.88 7.26
N SER A 4 -2.58 -22.55 6.15
CA SER A 4 -2.25 -21.87 4.88
C SER A 4 -3.47 -21.24 4.20
N ARG A 5 -4.68 -21.78 4.40
CA ARG A 5 -5.91 -21.16 3.89
C ARG A 5 -6.29 -19.91 4.67
N GLY A 6 -6.12 -19.91 5.99
CA GLY A 6 -6.38 -18.75 6.83
C GLY A 6 -5.47 -17.55 6.46
N LEU A 7 -4.18 -17.81 6.26
CA LEU A 7 -3.21 -16.78 5.86
C LEU A 7 -3.57 -16.14 4.51
N GLY A 8 -3.92 -16.98 3.52
CA GLY A 8 -4.29 -16.50 2.19
C GLY A 8 -5.55 -15.63 2.17
N ASP A 9 -6.54 -15.95 3.00
CA ASP A 9 -7.78 -15.20 3.06
C ASP A 9 -7.62 -13.86 3.80
N VAL A 10 -6.85 -13.84 4.87
CA VAL A 10 -6.51 -12.60 5.60
C VAL A 10 -5.70 -11.66 4.70
N TYR A 11 -4.69 -12.18 4.02
CA TYR A 11 -3.86 -11.41 3.09
C TYR A 11 -4.67 -10.78 1.95
N LYS A 12 -5.60 -11.52 1.33
CA LYS A 12 -6.45 -10.98 0.26
C LYS A 12 -7.35 -9.84 0.73
N ARG A 13 -7.92 -9.96 1.93
CA ARG A 13 -8.76 -8.91 2.51
C ARG A 13 -7.95 -7.65 2.81
N GLN A 14 -6.74 -7.81 3.32
CA GLN A 14 -5.86 -6.68 3.64
C GLN A 14 -5.35 -5.97 2.39
N ALA A 15 -5.04 -6.70 1.31
CA ALA A 15 -4.66 -6.10 0.04
C ALA A 15 -5.76 -5.20 -0.53
N LEU A 16 -7.05 -5.52 -0.27
CA LEU A 16 -8.18 -4.69 -0.68
C LEU A 16 -8.41 -3.47 0.23
N LEU A 17 -8.05 -3.57 1.50
CA LEU A 17 -8.43 -2.58 2.52
C LEU A 17 -7.30 -1.62 2.91
N HIS A 18 -6.03 -1.93 2.58
CA HIS A 18 -4.89 -1.12 3.06
C HIS A 18 -4.98 0.36 2.65
N ASP A 19 -5.51 0.62 1.48
CA ASP A 19 -5.68 1.94 0.88
C ASP A 19 -7.13 2.47 0.96
N VAL A 20 -8.02 1.83 1.70
CA VAL A 20 -9.43 2.22 1.77
C VAL A 20 -9.61 3.69 2.21
N GLY A 21 -8.71 4.21 3.04
CA GLY A 21 -8.72 5.60 3.47
C GLY A 21 -8.58 6.61 2.33
N LYS A 22 -7.97 6.24 1.21
CA LYS A 22 -7.87 7.09 0.02
C LYS A 22 -9.23 7.49 -0.55
N THR A 23 -10.28 6.70 -0.30
CA THR A 23 -11.65 7.02 -0.71
C THR A 23 -12.23 8.26 -0.02
N LYS A 24 -11.67 8.64 1.13
CA LYS A 24 -12.02 9.88 1.86
C LYS A 24 -10.89 10.91 1.83
N GLU A 25 -9.66 10.47 1.64
CA GLU A 25 -8.50 11.36 1.51
C GLU A 25 -8.61 12.25 0.29
N LEU A 26 -9.14 11.71 -0.80
CA LEU A 26 -9.28 12.41 -2.07
C LEU A 26 -10.75 12.72 -2.38
N SER A 27 -10.98 13.87 -3.00
CA SER A 27 -12.27 14.23 -3.56
C SER A 27 -12.62 13.36 -4.76
N SER A 28 -13.91 13.37 -5.15
CA SER A 28 -14.39 12.58 -6.28
C SER A 28 -13.75 13.02 -7.61
N PHE A 29 -13.60 12.03 -8.51
CA PHE A 29 -13.24 12.29 -9.91
C PHE A 29 -14.21 13.36 -10.51
N PRO A 30 -13.73 14.32 -11.35
CA PRO A 30 -12.39 14.37 -11.94
C PRO A 30 -11.34 15.16 -11.16
N LEU A 31 -11.69 15.84 -10.07
CA LEU A 31 -10.79 16.75 -9.35
C LEU A 31 -9.63 16.00 -8.68
N ASN A 32 -9.93 14.91 -7.95
CA ASN A 32 -8.94 14.13 -7.21
C ASN A 32 -8.02 14.97 -6.30
N ASP A 33 -8.54 16.08 -5.79
CA ASP A 33 -7.83 16.93 -4.85
C ASP A 33 -7.93 16.36 -3.43
N TYR A 34 -6.96 16.69 -2.58
CA TYR A 34 -7.04 16.33 -1.17
C TYR A 34 -8.22 17.02 -0.48
N THR A 35 -8.96 16.25 0.30
CA THR A 35 -9.96 16.80 1.23
C THR A 35 -9.27 17.39 2.47
N ASP A 36 -9.98 18.21 3.26
CA ASP A 36 -9.45 18.73 4.53
C ASP A 36 -9.07 17.58 5.47
N GLU A 37 -9.91 16.55 5.56
CA GLU A 37 -9.64 15.33 6.33
C GLU A 37 -8.40 14.61 5.80
N GLY A 38 -8.25 14.51 4.48
CA GLY A 38 -7.07 13.92 3.84
C GLY A 38 -5.79 14.68 4.14
N GLN A 39 -5.82 15.99 4.10
CA GLN A 39 -4.68 16.84 4.41
C GLN A 39 -4.26 16.76 5.89
N LEU A 40 -5.23 16.66 6.81
CA LEU A 40 -4.97 16.69 8.24
C LEU A 40 -4.61 15.31 8.81
N LEU A 41 -5.22 14.24 8.32
CA LEU A 41 -5.09 12.89 8.90
C LEU A 41 -4.33 11.92 8.00
N GLY A 42 -4.49 12.03 6.69
CA GLY A 42 -3.96 11.09 5.72
C GLY A 42 -4.71 9.74 5.68
N HIS A 43 -4.58 9.02 4.56
CA HIS A 43 -5.35 7.80 4.30
C HIS A 43 -5.11 6.67 5.31
N ILE A 44 -3.93 6.59 5.91
CA ILE A 44 -3.60 5.55 6.89
C ILE A 44 -4.50 5.67 8.13
N ILE A 45 -4.61 6.86 8.70
CA ILE A 45 -5.44 7.11 9.89
C ILE A 45 -6.92 7.01 9.55
N ILE A 46 -7.32 7.61 8.43
CA ILE A 46 -8.70 7.53 7.93
C ILE A 46 -9.10 6.06 7.71
N GLY A 47 -8.25 5.25 7.08
CA GLY A 47 -8.47 3.83 6.87
C GLY A 47 -8.61 3.04 8.17
N ALA A 48 -7.76 3.31 9.16
CA ALA A 48 -7.84 2.68 10.48
C ALA A 48 -9.17 2.99 11.19
N GLN A 49 -9.63 4.25 11.13
CA GLN A 49 -10.92 4.66 11.68
C GLN A 49 -12.08 3.98 10.95
N MET A 50 -12.05 3.91 9.63
CA MET A 50 -13.07 3.22 8.83
C MET A 50 -13.21 1.74 9.22
N ILE A 51 -12.10 1.03 9.41
CA ILE A 51 -12.14 -0.39 9.85
C ILE A 51 -12.71 -0.50 11.25
N HIS A 52 -12.31 0.37 12.17
CA HIS A 52 -12.84 0.39 13.53
C HIS A 52 -14.37 0.60 13.56
N ASP A 53 -14.87 1.55 12.77
CA ASP A 53 -16.29 1.83 12.70
C ASP A 53 -17.07 0.67 12.08
N LEU A 54 -16.57 0.07 11.01
CA LEU A 54 -17.17 -1.11 10.39
C LEU A 54 -17.16 -2.33 11.32
N ALA A 55 -16.11 -2.54 12.09
CA ALA A 55 -16.04 -3.63 13.05
C ALA A 55 -17.13 -3.53 14.14
N LYS A 56 -17.45 -2.32 14.56
CA LYS A 56 -18.55 -2.06 15.53
C LYS A 56 -19.94 -2.42 14.98
N GLU A 57 -20.14 -2.36 13.67
CA GLU A 57 -21.42 -2.71 13.05
C GLU A 57 -21.62 -4.22 12.94
N ILE A 58 -20.56 -5.02 13.09
CA ILE A 58 -20.62 -6.48 13.02
C ILE A 58 -20.75 -7.06 14.44
N PRO A 59 -21.86 -7.72 14.77
CA PRO A 59 -22.03 -8.34 16.08
C PRO A 59 -20.89 -9.33 16.39
N ASP A 60 -20.35 -9.25 17.60
CA ASP A 60 -19.29 -10.14 18.10
C ASP A 60 -18.02 -10.18 17.24
N PHE A 61 -17.71 -9.07 16.54
CA PHE A 61 -16.45 -8.98 15.79
C PHE A 61 -15.27 -9.13 16.74
N PRO A 62 -14.34 -10.08 16.51
CA PRO A 62 -13.24 -10.33 17.44
C PRO A 62 -12.28 -9.13 17.52
N GLU A 63 -12.10 -8.57 18.73
CA GLU A 63 -11.21 -7.43 18.97
C GLU A 63 -9.78 -7.67 18.46
N MET A 64 -9.25 -8.87 18.67
CA MET A 64 -7.90 -9.21 18.18
C MET A 64 -7.82 -9.17 16.66
N LEU A 65 -8.88 -9.60 15.95
CA LEU A 65 -8.92 -9.53 14.49
C LEU A 65 -8.99 -8.07 14.01
N GLU A 66 -9.76 -7.23 14.67
CA GLU A 66 -9.80 -5.79 14.40
C GLU A 66 -8.40 -5.18 14.55
N ASN A 67 -7.73 -5.43 15.68
CA ASN A 67 -6.39 -4.93 15.94
C ASN A 67 -5.36 -5.40 14.88
N GLN A 68 -5.46 -6.63 14.40
CA GLN A 68 -4.60 -7.16 13.35
C GLN A 68 -4.87 -6.48 11.99
N LEU A 69 -6.14 -6.25 11.63
CA LEU A 69 -6.51 -5.53 10.41
C LEU A 69 -6.04 -4.08 10.44
N VAL A 70 -6.29 -3.39 11.55
CA VAL A 70 -5.82 -2.02 11.77
C VAL A 70 -4.30 -1.94 11.72
N HIS A 71 -3.59 -2.89 12.35
CA HIS A 71 -2.13 -2.95 12.30
C HIS A 71 -1.61 -3.03 10.85
N CYS A 72 -2.23 -3.83 10.00
CA CYS A 72 -1.80 -3.94 8.61
C CYS A 72 -1.97 -2.62 7.85
N ILE A 73 -3.04 -1.86 8.12
CA ILE A 73 -3.22 -0.52 7.56
C ILE A 73 -2.14 0.44 8.09
N LEU A 74 -1.91 0.46 9.40
CA LEU A 74 -0.91 1.34 10.01
C LEU A 74 0.52 1.06 9.56
N ALA A 75 0.83 -0.16 9.17
CA ALA A 75 2.17 -0.64 8.89
C ALA A 75 2.48 -0.85 7.40
N HIS A 76 1.52 -0.62 6.48
CA HIS A 76 1.70 -1.03 5.09
C HIS A 76 2.81 -0.26 4.34
N HIS A 77 3.12 0.98 4.72
CA HIS A 77 4.29 1.68 4.17
C HIS A 77 5.64 1.17 4.71
N GLY A 78 5.63 0.34 5.75
CA GLY A 78 6.79 -0.37 6.28
C GLY A 78 7.68 0.44 7.20
N GLU A 79 8.11 1.62 6.81
CA GLU A 79 9.04 2.45 7.56
C GLU A 79 8.37 3.72 8.11
N LEU A 80 8.81 4.16 9.30
CA LEU A 80 8.33 5.40 9.92
C LEU A 80 8.64 6.62 9.04
N GLU A 81 9.76 6.60 8.33
CA GLU A 81 10.17 7.65 7.38
C GLU A 81 9.22 7.80 6.21
N TYR A 82 8.49 6.74 5.84
CA TYR A 82 7.48 6.75 4.77
C TYR A 82 6.07 7.05 5.29
N GLY A 83 5.96 7.52 6.54
CA GLY A 83 4.70 7.91 7.15
C GLY A 83 3.92 6.78 7.81
N SER A 84 4.49 5.58 7.93
CA SER A 84 3.87 4.46 8.65
C SER A 84 3.95 4.69 10.17
N PRO A 85 2.83 4.77 10.90
CA PRO A 85 2.88 4.94 12.36
C PRO A 85 3.50 3.75 13.09
N LYS A 86 3.51 2.57 12.46
CA LYS A 86 4.06 1.32 12.99
C LYS A 86 4.83 0.57 11.90
N LYS A 87 5.88 -0.13 12.31
CA LYS A 87 6.54 -1.13 11.46
C LYS A 87 5.74 -2.43 11.43
N PRO A 88 5.79 -3.19 10.32
CA PRO A 88 5.09 -4.47 10.23
C PRO A 88 5.55 -5.45 11.31
N ALA A 89 4.60 -5.97 12.10
CA ALA A 89 4.85 -6.92 13.19
C ALA A 89 4.13 -8.27 12.98
N LEU A 90 3.30 -8.38 11.94
CA LEU A 90 2.61 -9.60 11.55
C LEU A 90 3.12 -10.08 10.19
N ALA A 91 3.10 -11.38 9.94
CA ALA A 91 3.50 -11.94 8.65
C ALA A 91 2.70 -11.33 7.49
N GLU A 92 1.40 -11.14 7.69
CA GLU A 92 0.50 -10.53 6.73
C GLU A 92 0.86 -9.06 6.46
N ALA A 93 1.22 -8.30 7.50
CA ALA A 93 1.64 -6.90 7.36
C ALA A 93 2.97 -6.79 6.60
N VAL A 94 3.92 -7.71 6.84
CA VAL A 94 5.19 -7.79 6.10
C VAL A 94 4.91 -8.10 4.63
N ALA A 95 4.07 -9.11 4.35
CA ALA A 95 3.73 -9.51 2.99
C ALA A 95 3.02 -8.37 2.23
N LEU A 96 2.10 -7.67 2.89
CA LEU A 96 1.40 -6.51 2.33
C LEU A 96 2.37 -5.39 1.97
N ASN A 97 3.26 -5.01 2.90
CA ASN A 97 4.27 -3.98 2.66
C ASN A 97 5.18 -4.32 1.47
N LEU A 98 5.64 -5.58 1.38
CA LEU A 98 6.48 -6.02 0.26
C LEU A 98 5.73 -5.97 -1.07
N ALA A 99 4.47 -6.37 -1.09
CA ALA A 99 3.63 -6.33 -2.29
C ALA A 99 3.38 -4.89 -2.76
N ASP A 100 2.98 -4.01 -1.85
CA ASP A 100 2.73 -2.60 -2.13
C ASP A 100 3.99 -1.88 -2.63
N ASN A 101 5.13 -2.08 -1.96
CA ASN A 101 6.41 -1.54 -2.38
C ASN A 101 6.85 -2.07 -3.75
N THR A 102 6.62 -3.35 -4.03
CA THR A 102 6.92 -3.94 -5.33
C THR A 102 6.09 -3.29 -6.43
N ASP A 103 4.79 -3.14 -6.22
CA ASP A 103 3.86 -2.52 -7.18
C ASP A 103 4.27 -1.07 -7.49
N ALA A 104 4.52 -0.27 -6.46
CA ALA A 104 4.96 1.12 -6.61
C ALA A 104 6.30 1.24 -7.37
N ARG A 105 7.26 0.35 -7.10
CA ARG A 105 8.55 0.35 -7.80
C ARG A 105 8.42 -0.07 -9.26
N MET A 106 7.57 -1.05 -9.55
CA MET A 106 7.31 -1.50 -10.92
C MET A 106 6.59 -0.43 -11.73
N GLU A 107 5.64 0.29 -11.14
CA GLU A 107 5.00 1.44 -11.78
C GLU A 107 6.01 2.54 -12.10
N THR A 108 6.87 2.90 -11.14
CA THR A 108 7.94 3.88 -11.35
C THR A 108 8.89 3.47 -12.49
N LEU A 109 9.29 2.18 -12.57
CA LEU A 109 10.09 1.68 -13.68
C LEU A 109 9.37 1.82 -15.02
N THR A 110 8.09 1.50 -15.06
CA THR A 110 7.26 1.64 -16.27
C THR A 110 7.21 3.08 -16.75
N GLU A 111 7.04 4.03 -15.83
CA GLU A 111 7.04 5.46 -16.13
C GLU A 111 8.41 5.94 -16.65
N ILE A 112 9.51 5.54 -16.00
CA ILE A 112 10.87 5.87 -16.41
C ILE A 112 11.12 5.36 -17.83
N PHE A 113 10.75 4.12 -18.13
CA PHE A 113 10.92 3.53 -19.45
C PHE A 113 10.03 4.21 -20.51
N ALA A 114 8.82 4.60 -20.17
CA ALA A 114 7.92 5.30 -21.07
C ALA A 114 8.43 6.72 -21.42
N ALA A 115 8.99 7.44 -20.45
CA ALA A 115 9.49 8.80 -20.61
C ALA A 115 10.65 8.90 -21.62
N ASP A 116 11.50 7.88 -21.71
CA ASP A 116 12.64 7.86 -22.65
C ASP A 116 12.26 7.54 -24.11
N LYS A 117 11.01 7.30 -24.40
CA LYS A 117 10.46 7.00 -25.74
C LYS A 117 11.22 5.90 -26.54
N GLY A 118 11.86 4.98 -25.83
CA GLY A 118 12.51 3.80 -26.39
C GLY A 118 13.79 4.05 -27.19
N LYS A 119 14.40 5.24 -27.07
CA LYS A 119 15.56 5.62 -27.89
C LYS A 119 16.90 5.10 -27.37
N LYS A 120 16.98 4.73 -26.11
CA LYS A 120 18.23 4.28 -25.49
C LYS A 120 18.02 2.95 -24.78
N GLU A 121 19.01 2.07 -24.86
CA GLU A 121 19.07 0.85 -24.06
C GLU A 121 19.37 1.17 -22.59
N TRP A 122 20.34 2.02 -22.34
CA TRP A 122 20.75 2.50 -21.03
C TRP A 122 20.15 3.87 -20.75
N LEU A 123 19.40 3.97 -19.64
CA LEU A 123 18.71 5.20 -19.23
C LEU A 123 19.53 6.06 -18.28
N GLY A 124 20.65 5.54 -17.77
CA GLY A 124 21.50 6.22 -16.80
C GLY A 124 21.17 5.85 -15.36
N TYR A 125 21.85 6.50 -14.42
CA TYR A 125 21.70 6.27 -12.99
C TYR A 125 20.38 6.82 -12.47
N ASN A 126 19.64 5.97 -11.75
CA ASN A 126 18.41 6.35 -11.08
C ASN A 126 18.59 6.25 -9.56
N ARG A 127 18.26 7.34 -8.84
CA ARG A 127 18.44 7.41 -7.37
C ARG A 127 17.54 6.45 -6.59
N LEU A 128 16.29 6.23 -7.04
CA LEU A 128 15.36 5.34 -6.36
C LEU A 128 15.83 3.88 -6.38
N PHE A 129 16.45 3.47 -7.47
CA PHE A 129 16.97 2.12 -7.67
C PHE A 129 18.46 1.98 -7.33
N GLU A 130 19.15 3.10 -7.08
CA GLU A 130 20.59 3.16 -6.81
C GLU A 130 21.42 2.39 -7.85
N SER A 131 20.97 2.45 -9.11
CA SER A 131 21.55 1.67 -10.21
C SER A 131 21.38 2.39 -11.54
N ASN A 132 22.26 2.05 -12.50
CA ASN A 132 22.03 2.33 -13.90
C ASN A 132 20.95 1.39 -14.44
N LEU A 133 19.87 1.96 -14.99
CA LEU A 133 18.76 1.19 -15.53
C LEU A 133 18.98 0.89 -17.01
N ARG A 134 18.62 -0.32 -17.42
CA ARG A 134 18.68 -0.77 -18.81
C ARG A 134 17.38 -1.43 -19.22
N ARG A 135 16.93 -1.17 -20.43
CA ARG A 135 15.83 -1.93 -21.02
C ARG A 135 16.25 -3.37 -21.27
N THR A 136 15.34 -4.28 -21.09
CA THR A 136 15.50 -5.65 -21.59
C THR A 136 15.47 -5.58 -23.12
N GLY A 137 16.54 -6.01 -23.77
CA GLY A 137 16.57 -6.07 -25.22
C GLY A 137 15.71 -7.21 -25.76
N ASP A 138 15.36 -7.12 -27.03
CA ASP A 138 14.76 -8.24 -27.73
C ASP A 138 15.79 -9.38 -27.80
N VAL A 139 15.34 -10.59 -27.45
CA VAL A 139 16.15 -11.82 -27.46
C VAL A 139 15.94 -12.54 -28.78
#